data_9f857d250dfd2b4e007af0a64a52c4ee
#
_entry.id   9f857d250dfd2b4e007af0a64a52c4ee
#
_cell.length_a   1.000
_cell.length_b   1.000
_cell.length_c   1.000
_cell.angle_alpha   90.00
_cell.angle_beta   90.00
_cell.angle_gamma   90.00
#
_symmetry.space_group_name_H-M   'P 1'
#
loop_
_entity.id
_entity.type
_entity.pdbx_description
1 polymer ?
#
loop_
_entity_poly.entity_id
_entity_poly.type
_entity_poly.pdbx_seq_one_letter_code
_entity_poly.pdbx_strand_id
1 'polypeptide(L)'
;TLSSSSAASDVYKRQVEYEILNSLVSKTKDRQLSFDSKSTLLETDKQAYYTNSKVDAKVVVGNTDSSFKPDRVDLKVDNIQLKDSEFEVVDGKIKLNKRFSSPGIKKIYGYLFFDNNGNTDSLLVDTQFYVIPKPNEAIVSPVNMQVFYIGLRNEIKVAFPGVADLTSINVSSNNGQVIKQNGKYYAAPDAGVASMDVIVSGRANDETVRSVVPFDVAEAPPGRGSVFTGVESFVNTDGISKNNLKFGQIRGEKPPSFLYDYAINVKRFQIKVGNFNTRDIVGDRVNTNASALADIDAASSGTSVVTVSYTHLTLPTKRIV
;
A
#
# COMPACT_ATOMS: atom_id res chain seq x y z
N THR A 1 -69.98 -34.67 -56.60
CA THR A 1 -69.34 -33.28 -56.75
C THR A 1 -68.81 -32.67 -55.45
N LEU A 2 -69.18 -33.17 -54.26
CA LEU A 2 -68.67 -32.62 -52.98
C LEU A 2 -67.32 -33.22 -52.55
N SER A 3 -66.89 -34.36 -53.10
CA SER A 3 -65.59 -34.98 -52.72
C SER A 3 -64.36 -34.35 -53.42
N SER A 4 -64.56 -33.82 -54.65
CA SER A 4 -63.44 -33.18 -55.40
C SER A 4 -63.06 -31.79 -54.86
N SER A 5 -64.00 -31.09 -54.25
CA SER A 5 -63.73 -29.76 -53.67
C SER A 5 -62.94 -29.86 -52.33
N SER A 6 -63.21 -30.92 -51.56
CA SER A 6 -62.46 -31.20 -50.30
C SER A 6 -61.04 -31.60 -50.60
N ALA A 7 -60.81 -32.49 -51.59
CA ALA A 7 -59.43 -32.90 -51.94
C ALA A 7 -58.57 -31.71 -52.48
N ALA A 8 -59.18 -30.83 -53.29
CA ALA A 8 -58.51 -29.64 -53.81
C ALA A 8 -58.18 -28.62 -52.66
N SER A 9 -59.03 -28.51 -51.68
CA SER A 9 -58.79 -27.66 -50.49
C SER A 9 -57.66 -28.21 -49.61
N ASP A 10 -57.58 -29.55 -49.48
CA ASP A 10 -56.53 -30.18 -48.69
C ASP A 10 -55.12 -30.10 -49.37
N VAL A 11 -55.11 -30.22 -50.69
CA VAL A 11 -53.88 -30.03 -51.50
C VAL A 11 -53.40 -28.57 -51.37
N TYR A 12 -54.33 -27.63 -51.50
CA TYR A 12 -53.99 -26.21 -51.35
C TYR A 12 -53.46 -25.88 -49.93
N LYS A 13 -54.07 -26.42 -48.88
CA LYS A 13 -53.58 -26.22 -47.51
C LYS A 13 -52.16 -26.79 -47.33
N ARG A 14 -51.92 -28.00 -47.81
CA ARG A 14 -50.59 -28.61 -47.74
C ARG A 14 -49.55 -27.81 -48.53
N GLN A 15 -49.93 -27.20 -49.64
CA GLN A 15 -49.03 -26.40 -50.45
C GLN A 15 -48.68 -25.08 -49.72
N VAL A 16 -49.69 -24.45 -49.11
CA VAL A 16 -49.47 -23.23 -48.30
C VAL A 16 -48.66 -23.54 -47.03
N GLU A 17 -48.93 -24.68 -46.37
CA GLU A 17 -48.11 -25.12 -45.22
C GLU A 17 -46.65 -25.38 -45.63
N TYR A 18 -46.43 -26.00 -46.80
CA TYR A 18 -45.10 -26.26 -47.35
C TYR A 18 -44.37 -24.94 -47.71
N GLU A 19 -45.04 -23.97 -48.30
CA GLU A 19 -44.50 -22.64 -48.61
C GLU A 19 -44.18 -21.84 -47.36
N ILE A 20 -45.06 -21.90 -46.33
CA ILE A 20 -44.82 -21.29 -45.04
C ILE A 20 -43.63 -21.93 -44.33
N LEU A 21 -43.57 -23.26 -44.31
CA LEU A 21 -42.44 -24.02 -43.75
C LEU A 21 -41.13 -23.72 -44.48
N ASN A 22 -41.13 -23.69 -45.79
CA ASN A 22 -39.98 -23.31 -46.58
C ASN A 22 -39.57 -21.85 -46.36
N SER A 23 -40.52 -20.95 -46.25
CA SER A 23 -40.25 -19.54 -45.90
C SER A 23 -39.68 -19.38 -44.48
N LEU A 24 -40.16 -20.17 -43.51
CA LEU A 24 -39.64 -20.20 -42.15
C LEU A 24 -38.24 -20.86 -42.11
N VAL A 25 -38.04 -21.93 -42.83
CA VAL A 25 -36.74 -22.61 -42.94
C VAL A 25 -35.72 -21.76 -43.69
N SER A 26 -36.12 -21.07 -44.78
CA SER A 26 -35.23 -20.09 -45.44
C SER A 26 -34.97 -18.88 -44.58
N LYS A 27 -35.94 -18.32 -43.88
CA LYS A 27 -35.73 -17.26 -42.89
C LYS A 27 -34.87 -17.70 -41.70
N THR A 28 -34.91 -18.99 -41.34
CA THR A 28 -34.02 -19.55 -40.32
C THR A 28 -32.64 -19.82 -40.88
N LYS A 29 -32.52 -20.15 -42.17
CA LYS A 29 -31.24 -20.26 -42.90
C LYS A 29 -30.65 -18.89 -43.24
N ASP A 30 -31.45 -17.88 -43.57
CA ASP A 30 -31.02 -16.49 -43.79
C ASP A 30 -30.73 -15.72 -42.49
N ARG A 31 -30.98 -16.30 -41.34
CA ARG A 31 -30.26 -15.95 -40.09
C ARG A 31 -28.84 -16.50 -40.09
N GLN A 32 -28.29 -16.79 -41.25
CA GLN A 32 -26.87 -16.94 -41.42
C GLN A 32 -26.18 -15.64 -41.02
N LEU A 33 -25.43 -15.77 -40.02
CA LEU A 33 -24.55 -14.83 -39.39
C LEU A 33 -23.96 -13.86 -40.41
N SER A 34 -24.60 -12.69 -40.60
CA SER A 34 -23.94 -11.58 -41.28
C SER A 34 -22.78 -11.13 -40.42
N PHE A 35 -21.55 -11.49 -40.79
CA PHE A 35 -20.34 -11.08 -40.11
C PHE A 35 -20.02 -9.58 -40.31
N ASP A 36 -20.71 -8.91 -41.24
CA ASP A 36 -20.49 -7.51 -41.58
C ASP A 36 -20.81 -6.53 -40.44
N SER A 37 -21.55 -6.97 -39.40
CA SER A 37 -21.91 -6.17 -38.25
C SER A 37 -21.33 -6.66 -36.92
N LYS A 38 -20.46 -7.70 -36.95
CA LYS A 38 -19.89 -8.27 -35.70
C LYS A 38 -18.57 -7.63 -35.37
N SER A 39 -18.45 -7.16 -34.14
CA SER A 39 -17.22 -6.67 -33.57
C SER A 39 -16.70 -7.65 -32.51
N THR A 40 -15.40 -7.73 -32.38
CA THR A 40 -14.76 -8.43 -31.28
C THR A 40 -14.52 -7.47 -30.13
N LEU A 41 -14.82 -7.93 -28.92
CA LEU A 41 -14.56 -7.19 -27.69
C LEU A 41 -13.57 -7.97 -26.82
N LEU A 42 -12.72 -7.24 -26.11
CA LEU A 42 -11.88 -7.82 -25.09
C LEU A 42 -12.60 -7.70 -23.75
N GLU A 43 -13.01 -8.84 -23.19
CA GLU A 43 -13.54 -8.93 -21.82
C GLU A 43 -12.35 -9.20 -20.89
N THR A 44 -12.14 -8.30 -19.91
CA THR A 44 -11.07 -8.43 -18.93
C THR A 44 -11.64 -8.21 -17.53
N ASP A 45 -11.28 -9.07 -16.59
CA ASP A 45 -11.65 -8.89 -15.18
C ASP A 45 -10.80 -7.80 -14.50
N LYS A 46 -9.71 -7.34 -15.17
CA LYS A 46 -8.74 -6.38 -14.65
C LYS A 46 -8.43 -5.32 -15.70
N GLN A 47 -8.20 -4.08 -15.27
CA GLN A 47 -7.80 -2.99 -16.16
C GLN A 47 -6.37 -3.13 -16.68
N ALA A 48 -5.49 -3.82 -15.92
CA ALA A 48 -4.12 -4.10 -16.30
C ALA A 48 -3.62 -5.39 -15.64
N TYR A 49 -2.64 -6.03 -16.25
CA TYR A 49 -2.00 -7.25 -15.75
C TYR A 49 -0.56 -6.96 -15.34
N TYR A 50 -0.08 -7.63 -14.29
CA TYR A 50 1.34 -7.53 -13.93
C TYR A 50 2.22 -8.40 -14.83
N THR A 51 3.48 -7.97 -15.02
CA THR A 51 4.48 -8.81 -15.68
C THR A 51 4.55 -10.19 -15.02
N ASN A 52 4.66 -11.24 -15.86
CA ASN A 52 4.70 -12.65 -15.46
C ASN A 52 3.44 -13.19 -14.76
N SER A 53 2.37 -12.39 -14.61
CA SER A 53 1.08 -12.91 -14.17
C SER A 53 0.31 -13.56 -15.31
N LYS A 54 -0.61 -14.46 -14.97
CA LYS A 54 -1.51 -15.06 -15.95
C LYS A 54 -2.50 -14.00 -16.43
N VAL A 55 -2.67 -13.89 -17.75
CA VAL A 55 -3.69 -13.05 -18.38
C VAL A 55 -4.96 -13.89 -18.53
N ASP A 56 -6.08 -13.42 -17.98
CA ASP A 56 -7.40 -14.04 -18.06
C ASP A 56 -8.33 -13.32 -19.05
N ALA A 57 -7.77 -12.47 -19.92
CA ALA A 57 -8.51 -11.75 -20.94
C ALA A 57 -9.16 -12.70 -21.93
N LYS A 58 -10.40 -12.39 -22.32
CA LYS A 58 -11.20 -13.17 -23.26
C LYS A 58 -11.55 -12.31 -24.47
N VAL A 59 -11.27 -12.79 -25.67
CA VAL A 59 -11.80 -12.20 -26.90
C VAL A 59 -13.20 -12.74 -27.12
N VAL A 60 -14.17 -11.84 -27.08
CA VAL A 60 -15.59 -12.15 -27.21
C VAL A 60 -16.08 -11.66 -28.56
N VAL A 61 -16.77 -12.51 -29.27
CA VAL A 61 -17.54 -12.11 -30.46
C VAL A 61 -18.88 -11.56 -29.98
N GLY A 62 -19.34 -10.44 -30.50
CA GLY A 62 -20.56 -9.75 -30.08
C GLY A 62 -21.86 -10.50 -30.32
N ASN A 63 -21.89 -11.80 -29.99
CA ASN A 63 -23.08 -12.65 -29.94
C ASN A 63 -23.02 -13.51 -28.68
N THR A 64 -24.14 -13.61 -27.97
CA THR A 64 -24.29 -14.40 -26.72
C THR A 64 -24.55 -15.89 -26.95
N ASP A 65 -24.47 -16.36 -28.19
CA ASP A 65 -24.72 -17.76 -28.50
C ASP A 65 -23.46 -18.61 -28.25
N SER A 66 -23.51 -19.45 -27.22
CA SER A 66 -22.42 -20.35 -26.82
C SER A 66 -22.12 -21.45 -27.90
N SER A 67 -23.02 -21.64 -28.87
CA SER A 67 -22.81 -22.54 -30.00
C SER A 67 -21.87 -21.98 -31.06
N PHE A 68 -21.56 -20.66 -30.96
CA PHE A 68 -20.71 -19.97 -31.92
C PHE A 68 -19.22 -20.12 -31.55
N LYS A 69 -18.65 -21.24 -32.00
CA LYS A 69 -17.25 -21.60 -31.76
C LYS A 69 -16.43 -21.45 -33.04
N PRO A 70 -15.28 -20.76 -33.04
CA PRO A 70 -14.41 -20.70 -34.21
C PRO A 70 -13.78 -22.09 -34.47
N ASP A 71 -13.70 -22.47 -35.73
CA ASP A 71 -13.06 -23.72 -36.18
C ASP A 71 -11.54 -23.55 -36.20
N ARG A 72 -11.04 -22.34 -36.47
CA ARG A 72 -9.63 -22.02 -36.46
C ARG A 72 -9.40 -20.62 -35.90
N VAL A 73 -8.37 -20.50 -35.05
CA VAL A 73 -7.93 -19.28 -34.44
C VAL A 73 -6.53 -18.95 -34.96
N ASP A 74 -6.38 -17.76 -35.56
CA ASP A 74 -5.11 -17.25 -36.06
C ASP A 74 -4.87 -15.86 -35.45
N LEU A 75 -4.32 -15.84 -34.25
CA LEU A 75 -4.10 -14.63 -33.47
C LEU A 75 -2.63 -14.44 -33.17
N LYS A 76 -2.20 -13.17 -33.20
CA LYS A 76 -0.86 -12.71 -32.82
C LYS A 76 -0.97 -11.76 -31.65
N VAL A 77 0.02 -11.80 -30.76
CA VAL A 77 0.21 -10.77 -29.76
C VAL A 77 1.57 -10.14 -29.99
N ASP A 78 1.61 -8.82 -30.16
CA ASP A 78 2.82 -8.05 -30.52
C ASP A 78 3.55 -8.66 -31.73
N ASN A 79 2.81 -9.05 -32.78
CA ASN A 79 3.29 -9.72 -33.99
C ASN A 79 3.83 -11.16 -33.80
N ILE A 80 3.74 -11.72 -32.61
CA ILE A 80 4.14 -13.10 -32.33
C ILE A 80 2.89 -13.99 -32.37
N GLN A 81 2.92 -15.03 -33.20
CA GLN A 81 1.82 -16.01 -33.32
C GLN A 81 1.54 -16.68 -31.97
N LEU A 82 0.26 -16.70 -31.55
CA LEU A 82 -0.19 -17.47 -30.41
C LEU A 82 -0.14 -18.95 -30.73
N LYS A 83 0.40 -19.75 -29.82
CA LYS A 83 0.39 -21.20 -29.88
C LYS A 83 -0.92 -21.76 -29.31
N ASP A 84 -1.36 -22.93 -29.73
CA ASP A 84 -2.58 -23.56 -29.23
C ASP A 84 -2.59 -23.77 -27.70
N SER A 85 -1.42 -23.88 -27.06
CA SER A 85 -1.28 -24.00 -25.63
C SER A 85 -1.41 -22.63 -24.88
N GLU A 86 -1.42 -21.51 -25.60
CA GLU A 86 -1.44 -20.15 -25.03
C GLU A 86 -2.86 -19.53 -25.02
N PHE A 87 -3.85 -20.28 -25.54
CA PHE A 87 -5.26 -19.91 -25.45
C PHE A 87 -6.15 -21.16 -25.35
N GLU A 88 -7.38 -20.97 -24.94
CA GLU A 88 -8.44 -21.98 -24.93
C GLU A 88 -9.75 -21.37 -25.44
N VAL A 89 -10.57 -22.18 -26.10
CA VAL A 89 -11.91 -21.76 -26.54
C VAL A 89 -12.93 -22.30 -25.55
N VAL A 90 -13.56 -21.44 -24.79
CA VAL A 90 -14.55 -21.78 -23.75
C VAL A 90 -15.80 -20.95 -24.00
N ASP A 91 -16.95 -21.62 -24.16
CA ASP A 91 -18.25 -20.98 -24.37
C ASP A 91 -18.24 -19.93 -25.52
N GLY A 92 -17.59 -20.28 -26.63
CA GLY A 92 -17.46 -19.39 -27.79
C GLY A 92 -16.50 -18.21 -27.63
N LYS A 93 -15.84 -18.11 -26.49
CA LYS A 93 -14.85 -17.06 -26.17
C LYS A 93 -13.43 -17.62 -26.25
N ILE A 94 -12.48 -16.82 -26.75
CA ILE A 94 -11.07 -17.20 -26.76
C ILE A 94 -10.43 -16.63 -25.50
N LYS A 95 -10.14 -17.49 -24.55
CA LYS A 95 -9.48 -17.16 -23.29
C LYS A 95 -7.98 -17.29 -23.42
N LEU A 96 -7.25 -16.22 -23.18
CA LEU A 96 -5.79 -16.24 -23.17
C LEU A 96 -5.25 -17.00 -21.96
N ASN A 97 -4.17 -17.76 -22.19
CA ASN A 97 -3.44 -18.48 -21.15
C ASN A 97 -1.93 -18.24 -21.30
N LYS A 98 -1.55 -16.97 -21.43
CA LYS A 98 -0.16 -16.55 -21.69
C LYS A 98 0.32 -15.61 -20.59
N ARG A 99 1.63 -15.69 -20.26
CA ARG A 99 2.31 -14.76 -19.36
C ARG A 99 3.21 -13.82 -20.17
N PHE A 100 3.25 -12.56 -19.80
CA PHE A 100 4.06 -11.54 -20.47
C PHE A 100 5.13 -11.02 -19.51
N SER A 101 6.39 -11.14 -19.92
CA SER A 101 7.54 -10.71 -19.12
C SER A 101 7.85 -9.20 -19.24
N SER A 102 7.49 -8.59 -20.37
CA SER A 102 7.74 -7.18 -20.64
C SER A 102 6.49 -6.33 -20.41
N PRO A 103 6.61 -5.19 -19.71
CA PRO A 103 5.49 -4.25 -19.57
C PRO A 103 5.21 -3.53 -20.87
N GLY A 104 4.05 -2.88 -20.94
CA GLY A 104 3.59 -2.10 -22.09
C GLY A 104 2.23 -2.53 -22.60
N ILE A 105 1.79 -1.90 -23.67
CA ILE A 105 0.58 -2.26 -24.39
C ILE A 105 0.82 -3.56 -25.14
N LYS A 106 -0.09 -4.51 -25.01
CA LYS A 106 -0.09 -5.78 -25.76
C LYS A 106 -1.23 -5.76 -26.75
N LYS A 107 -0.90 -5.77 -28.05
CA LYS A 107 -1.88 -5.74 -29.12
C LYS A 107 -2.19 -7.16 -29.57
N ILE A 108 -3.49 -7.55 -29.53
CA ILE A 108 -3.99 -8.80 -30.10
C ILE A 108 -4.55 -8.49 -31.47
N TYR A 109 -4.03 -9.15 -32.49
CA TYR A 109 -4.44 -8.96 -33.88
C TYR A 109 -4.48 -10.29 -34.61
N GLY A 110 -5.48 -10.45 -35.51
CA GLY A 110 -5.60 -11.63 -36.36
C GLY A 110 -7.04 -11.93 -36.71
N TYR A 111 -7.32 -13.21 -37.01
CA TYR A 111 -8.61 -13.63 -37.50
C TYR A 111 -9.13 -14.88 -36.79
N LEU A 112 -10.43 -14.91 -36.58
CA LEU A 112 -11.19 -16.09 -36.20
C LEU A 112 -11.91 -16.62 -37.44
N PHE A 113 -11.81 -17.91 -37.72
CA PHE A 113 -12.42 -18.53 -38.88
C PHE A 113 -13.55 -19.45 -38.46
N PHE A 114 -14.64 -19.42 -39.23
CA PHE A 114 -15.85 -20.18 -38.98
C PHE A 114 -16.25 -20.89 -40.24
N ASP A 115 -16.56 -22.18 -40.16
CA ASP A 115 -17.15 -22.93 -41.29
C ASP A 115 -18.66 -22.64 -41.38
N ASN A 116 -19.06 -22.17 -42.53
CA ASN A 116 -20.43 -21.86 -42.84
C ASN A 116 -20.86 -22.66 -44.08
N ASN A 117 -21.25 -23.92 -43.86
CA ASN A 117 -21.70 -24.83 -44.93
C ASN A 117 -20.69 -24.96 -46.11
N GLY A 118 -19.42 -25.12 -45.81
CA GLY A 118 -18.34 -25.25 -46.79
C GLY A 118 -17.72 -23.91 -47.26
N ASN A 119 -18.26 -22.77 -46.80
CA ASN A 119 -17.63 -21.48 -46.95
C ASN A 119 -16.92 -21.07 -45.65
N THR A 120 -15.73 -20.54 -45.76
CA THR A 120 -14.98 -20.06 -44.58
C THR A 120 -15.22 -18.56 -44.40
N ASP A 121 -15.92 -18.20 -43.33
CA ASP A 121 -16.06 -16.80 -42.90
C ASP A 121 -14.95 -16.45 -41.95
N SER A 122 -14.49 -15.19 -41.97
CA SER A 122 -13.44 -14.71 -41.08
C SER A 122 -13.87 -13.46 -40.33
N LEU A 123 -13.51 -13.38 -39.06
CA LEU A 123 -13.76 -12.22 -38.21
C LEU A 123 -12.44 -11.65 -37.71
N LEU A 124 -12.22 -10.35 -37.99
CA LEU A 124 -11.03 -9.62 -37.53
C LEU A 124 -11.07 -9.40 -36.02
N VAL A 125 -9.96 -9.68 -35.36
CA VAL A 125 -9.66 -9.30 -33.99
C VAL A 125 -8.61 -8.20 -34.01
N ASP A 126 -8.94 -7.04 -33.48
CA ASP A 126 -7.99 -5.93 -33.24
C ASP A 126 -8.30 -5.30 -31.89
N THR A 127 -7.56 -5.70 -30.87
CA THR A 127 -7.78 -5.26 -29.51
C THR A 127 -6.47 -5.19 -28.73
N GLN A 128 -6.49 -4.59 -27.53
CA GLN A 128 -5.29 -4.42 -26.72
C GLN A 128 -5.59 -4.47 -25.24
N PHE A 129 -4.56 -4.78 -24.44
CA PHE A 129 -4.58 -4.69 -22.99
C PHE A 129 -3.23 -4.19 -22.46
N TYR A 130 -3.20 -3.84 -21.18
CA TYR A 130 -2.00 -3.30 -20.55
C TYR A 130 -1.32 -4.32 -19.67
N VAL A 131 0.02 -4.40 -19.78
CA VAL A 131 0.88 -5.12 -18.85
C VAL A 131 1.74 -4.10 -18.13
N ILE A 132 1.70 -4.08 -16.80
CA ILE A 132 2.45 -3.17 -15.94
C ILE A 132 3.50 -3.93 -15.14
N PRO A 133 4.60 -3.28 -14.72
CA PRO A 133 5.58 -3.92 -13.85
C PRO A 133 4.90 -4.41 -12.57
N LYS A 134 5.31 -5.60 -12.09
CA LYS A 134 4.88 -6.07 -10.78
C LYS A 134 5.47 -5.16 -9.70
N PRO A 135 4.66 -4.71 -8.74
CA PRO A 135 5.17 -3.94 -7.62
C PRO A 135 6.18 -4.80 -6.85
N ASN A 136 7.37 -4.28 -6.65
CA ASN A 136 8.47 -4.96 -5.95
C ASN A 136 8.97 -4.16 -4.75
N GLU A 137 8.55 -2.90 -4.61
CA GLU A 137 9.01 -2.01 -3.56
C GLU A 137 7.85 -1.36 -2.83
N ALA A 138 7.91 -1.40 -1.50
CA ALA A 138 7.07 -0.60 -0.64
C ALA A 138 7.75 0.74 -0.35
N ILE A 139 6.95 1.78 -0.16
CA ILE A 139 7.41 3.07 0.33
C ILE A 139 7.14 3.09 1.83
N VAL A 140 8.22 3.16 2.63
CA VAL A 140 8.15 3.39 4.07
C VAL A 140 8.83 4.71 4.36
N SER A 141 8.09 5.66 4.90
CA SER A 141 8.59 7.00 5.18
C SER A 141 8.41 7.33 6.66
N PRO A 142 9.49 7.55 7.40
CA PRO A 142 9.42 8.11 8.75
C PRO A 142 8.80 9.51 8.71
N VAL A 143 7.95 9.81 9.69
CA VAL A 143 7.22 11.10 9.73
C VAL A 143 8.11 12.21 10.26
N ASN A 144 8.94 11.91 11.27
CA ASN A 144 9.73 12.93 11.97
C ASN A 144 11.17 13.01 11.47
N MET A 145 11.90 11.91 11.49
CA MET A 145 13.33 11.86 11.15
C MET A 145 13.66 10.56 10.40
N GLN A 146 14.71 10.59 9.56
CA GLN A 146 15.11 9.44 8.72
C GLN A 146 15.74 8.27 9.52
N VAL A 147 15.96 8.45 10.83
CA VAL A 147 16.53 7.45 11.73
C VAL A 147 15.48 7.06 12.76
N PHE A 148 15.41 5.79 13.10
CA PHE A 148 14.57 5.34 14.23
C PHE A 148 15.33 5.47 15.55
N TYR A 149 14.64 5.89 16.60
CA TYR A 149 15.22 6.07 17.92
C TYR A 149 14.72 5.02 18.89
N ILE A 150 15.67 4.39 19.60
CA ILE A 150 15.39 3.40 20.65
C ILE A 150 14.57 4.06 21.76
N GLY A 151 13.57 3.33 22.24
CA GLY A 151 12.69 3.80 23.32
C GLY A 151 11.67 4.85 22.91
N LEU A 152 11.62 5.27 21.64
CA LEU A 152 10.61 6.17 21.10
C LEU A 152 9.67 5.44 20.13
N ARG A 153 8.48 6.01 19.94
CA ARG A 153 7.53 5.56 18.91
C ARG A 153 7.82 6.34 17.63
N ASN A 154 8.49 5.68 16.71
CA ASN A 154 8.83 6.25 15.41
C ASN A 154 7.65 6.07 14.46
N GLU A 155 6.82 7.12 14.28
CA GLU A 155 5.69 7.06 13.35
C GLU A 155 6.18 6.90 11.92
N ILE A 156 5.62 5.94 11.19
CA ILE A 156 5.93 5.68 9.78
C ILE A 156 4.66 5.68 8.95
N LYS A 157 4.78 6.18 7.73
CA LYS A 157 3.78 6.01 6.67
C LYS A 157 4.21 4.87 5.78
N VAL A 158 3.27 4.00 5.45
CA VAL A 158 3.51 2.83 4.61
C VAL A 158 2.57 2.90 3.42
N ALA A 159 3.13 2.76 2.23
CA ALA A 159 2.39 2.59 0.99
C ALA A 159 3.03 1.46 0.17
N PHE A 160 2.21 0.68 -0.52
CA PHE A 160 2.70 -0.32 -1.46
C PHE A 160 2.05 -0.05 -2.81
N PRO A 161 2.71 0.71 -3.70
CA PRO A 161 2.17 1.04 -5.01
C PRO A 161 1.77 -0.22 -5.78
N GLY A 162 0.58 -0.23 -6.37
CA GLY A 162 0.06 -1.37 -7.12
C GLY A 162 -0.63 -2.46 -6.31
N VAL A 163 -0.67 -2.36 -4.98
CA VAL A 163 -1.54 -3.19 -4.12
C VAL A 163 -2.87 -2.46 -3.98
N ALA A 164 -3.90 -2.96 -4.67
CA ALA A 164 -5.23 -2.34 -4.66
C ALA A 164 -5.98 -2.58 -3.35
N ASP A 165 -5.83 -3.77 -2.76
CA ASP A 165 -6.43 -4.13 -1.48
C ASP A 165 -5.52 -3.71 -0.32
N LEU A 166 -5.79 -2.54 0.24
CA LEU A 166 -5.05 -2.00 1.37
C LEU A 166 -5.20 -2.85 2.65
N THR A 167 -6.26 -3.67 2.75
CA THR A 167 -6.46 -4.56 3.90
C THR A 167 -5.52 -5.75 3.88
N SER A 168 -4.98 -6.10 2.71
CA SER A 168 -3.99 -7.15 2.53
C SER A 168 -2.57 -6.72 2.96
N ILE A 169 -2.33 -5.42 3.20
CA ILE A 169 -1.03 -4.92 3.61
C ILE A 169 -0.74 -5.33 5.04
N ASN A 170 0.30 -6.15 5.20
CA ASN A 170 0.87 -6.53 6.48
C ASN A 170 2.24 -5.89 6.65
N VAL A 171 2.51 -5.34 7.83
CA VAL A 171 3.78 -4.69 8.17
C VAL A 171 4.38 -5.38 9.38
N SER A 172 5.60 -5.84 9.24
CA SER A 172 6.38 -6.50 10.29
C SER A 172 7.81 -5.98 10.30
N SER A 173 8.67 -6.51 11.13
CA SER A 173 10.06 -6.03 11.23
C SER A 173 11.00 -7.11 11.75
N ASN A 174 12.31 -6.88 11.51
CA ASN A 174 13.43 -7.50 12.22
C ASN A 174 14.01 -6.47 13.19
N ASN A 175 14.63 -6.92 14.28
CA ASN A 175 15.32 -6.08 15.27
C ASN A 175 14.41 -5.03 15.93
N GLY A 176 13.14 -5.39 16.14
CA GLY A 176 12.16 -4.52 16.76
C GLY A 176 10.73 -4.92 16.40
N GLN A 177 9.78 -4.06 16.71
CA GLN A 177 8.36 -4.29 16.46
C GLN A 177 7.75 -3.15 15.64
N VAL A 178 6.79 -3.49 14.77
CA VAL A 178 5.90 -2.49 14.16
C VAL A 178 4.51 -2.66 14.76
N ILE A 179 4.01 -1.58 15.35
CA ILE A 179 2.71 -1.54 16.04
C ILE A 179 1.75 -0.68 15.21
N LYS A 180 0.56 -1.20 14.91
CA LYS A 180 -0.53 -0.43 14.31
C LYS A 180 -1.47 0.07 15.39
N GLN A 181 -1.62 1.38 15.50
CA GLN A 181 -2.52 2.02 16.49
C GLN A 181 -3.25 3.19 15.85
N ASN A 182 -4.57 3.24 15.97
CA ASN A 182 -5.41 4.32 15.40
C ASN A 182 -5.15 4.58 13.91
N GLY A 183 -4.96 3.51 13.12
CA GLY A 183 -4.70 3.60 11.69
C GLY A 183 -3.26 4.01 11.30
N LYS A 184 -2.40 4.29 12.27
CA LYS A 184 -0.99 4.66 12.08
C LYS A 184 -0.07 3.50 12.43
N TYR A 185 1.10 3.46 11.80
CA TYR A 185 2.16 2.51 12.11
C TYR A 185 3.27 3.20 12.91
N TYR A 186 3.81 2.48 13.90
CA TYR A 186 4.91 2.92 14.75
C TYR A 186 5.98 1.86 14.80
N ALA A 187 7.20 2.20 14.39
CA ALA A 187 8.37 1.35 14.56
C ALA A 187 8.98 1.57 15.95
N ALA A 188 9.27 0.46 16.65
CA ALA A 188 9.89 0.42 17.95
C ALA A 188 11.11 -0.50 17.89
N PRO A 189 12.33 0.02 17.64
CA PRO A 189 13.55 -0.75 17.62
C PRO A 189 13.84 -1.40 18.97
N ASP A 190 14.48 -2.58 18.92
CA ASP A 190 15.01 -3.23 20.13
C ASP A 190 16.23 -2.46 20.67
N ALA A 191 16.52 -2.64 21.94
CA ALA A 191 17.69 -2.03 22.57
C ALA A 191 19.00 -2.59 21.98
N GLY A 192 19.96 -1.71 21.70
CA GLY A 192 21.31 -2.09 21.28
C GLY A 192 21.46 -2.49 19.80
N VAL A 193 20.42 -2.36 18.99
CA VAL A 193 20.52 -2.62 17.54
C VAL A 193 20.95 -1.36 16.78
N ALA A 194 21.73 -1.53 15.71
CA ALA A 194 22.20 -0.43 14.86
C ALA A 194 21.27 -0.21 13.65
N SER A 195 20.44 -1.21 13.31
CA SER A 195 19.51 -1.13 12.19
C SER A 195 18.26 -1.94 12.45
N MET A 196 17.15 -1.55 11.81
CA MET A 196 15.86 -2.22 11.84
C MET A 196 15.28 -2.29 10.42
N ASP A 197 14.89 -3.49 9.99
CA ASP A 197 14.19 -3.66 8.72
C ASP A 197 12.68 -3.55 8.94
N VAL A 198 12.01 -2.74 8.13
CA VAL A 198 10.56 -2.74 8.01
C VAL A 198 10.18 -3.61 6.81
N ILE A 199 9.42 -4.65 7.07
CA ILE A 199 9.00 -5.65 6.10
C ILE A 199 7.54 -5.40 5.76
N VAL A 200 7.27 -5.05 4.52
CA VAL A 200 5.90 -4.83 4.04
C VAL A 200 5.54 -5.93 3.06
N SER A 201 4.39 -6.54 3.24
CA SER A 201 3.83 -7.51 2.30
C SER A 201 2.37 -7.17 1.98
N GLY A 202 1.91 -7.58 0.81
CA GLY A 202 0.54 -7.36 0.37
C GLY A 202 0.18 -8.28 -0.79
N ARG A 203 -1.09 -8.27 -1.21
CA ARG A 203 -1.56 -9.06 -2.36
C ARG A 203 -1.74 -8.17 -3.57
N ALA A 204 -1.07 -8.52 -4.65
CA ALA A 204 -1.19 -7.89 -5.95
C ALA A 204 -1.66 -8.94 -6.97
N ASN A 205 -2.90 -8.85 -7.46
CA ASN A 205 -3.48 -9.82 -8.41
C ASN A 205 -3.26 -11.28 -8.00
N ASP A 206 -3.72 -11.67 -6.81
CA ASP A 206 -3.61 -13.02 -6.23
C ASP A 206 -2.18 -13.51 -5.92
N GLU A 207 -1.16 -12.71 -6.18
CA GLU A 207 0.21 -12.99 -5.78
C GLU A 207 0.62 -12.17 -4.56
N THR A 208 1.40 -12.79 -3.67
CA THR A 208 2.01 -12.06 -2.54
C THR A 208 3.25 -11.33 -3.02
N VAL A 209 3.29 -10.02 -2.75
CA VAL A 209 4.45 -9.16 -2.95
C VAL A 209 5.05 -8.81 -1.59
N ARG A 210 6.38 -8.66 -1.52
CA ARG A 210 7.12 -8.37 -0.29
C ARG A 210 8.25 -7.40 -0.57
N SER A 211 8.40 -6.42 0.29
CA SER A 211 9.50 -5.45 0.28
C SER A 211 10.14 -5.37 1.65
N VAL A 212 11.44 -5.17 1.71
CA VAL A 212 12.22 -4.97 2.93
C VAL A 212 12.90 -3.61 2.83
N VAL A 213 12.63 -2.73 3.79
CA VAL A 213 13.17 -1.37 3.81
C VAL A 213 14.00 -1.20 5.08
N PRO A 214 15.34 -1.09 4.96
CA PRO A 214 16.22 -0.93 6.11
C PRO A 214 16.22 0.52 6.62
N PHE A 215 16.35 0.69 7.93
CA PHE A 215 16.52 1.96 8.60
C PHE A 215 17.64 1.89 9.61
N ASP A 216 18.40 2.97 9.72
CA ASP A 216 19.36 3.13 10.80
C ASP A 216 18.64 3.36 12.12
N VAL A 217 19.24 2.86 13.20
CA VAL A 217 18.74 3.00 14.56
C VAL A 217 19.77 3.71 15.40
N ALA A 218 19.32 4.67 16.20
CA ALA A 218 20.17 5.42 17.12
C ALA A 218 19.51 5.57 18.51
N GLU A 219 20.31 5.91 19.50
CA GLU A 219 19.78 6.35 20.78
C GLU A 219 19.26 7.79 20.67
N ALA A 220 18.22 8.11 21.44
CA ALA A 220 17.75 9.47 21.53
C ALA A 220 18.86 10.38 22.11
N PRO A 221 19.06 11.59 21.55
CA PRO A 221 20.10 12.48 22.05
C PRO A 221 19.86 12.80 23.53
N PRO A 222 20.94 12.94 24.33
CA PRO A 222 20.81 13.30 25.73
C PRO A 222 20.14 14.66 25.89
N GLY A 223 19.29 14.76 26.89
CA GLY A 223 18.67 16.03 27.25
C GLY A 223 19.69 17.02 27.81
N ARG A 224 19.40 18.32 27.65
CA ARG A 224 20.13 19.40 28.31
C ARG A 224 19.42 19.76 29.61
N GLY A 225 20.18 20.01 30.66
CA GLY A 225 19.63 20.54 31.92
C GLY A 225 19.21 22.01 31.78
N SER A 226 18.06 22.33 32.31
CA SER A 226 17.56 23.71 32.40
C SER A 226 16.94 23.99 33.75
N VAL A 227 16.79 25.26 34.07
CA VAL A 227 16.02 25.76 35.24
C VAL A 227 14.79 26.46 34.69
N PHE A 228 13.61 25.88 34.92
CA PHE A 228 12.34 26.43 34.45
C PHE A 228 11.63 27.20 35.58
N THR A 229 11.26 28.44 35.32
CA THR A 229 10.64 29.34 36.33
C THR A 229 9.12 29.41 36.25
N GLY A 230 8.51 28.63 35.39
CA GLY A 230 7.08 28.71 35.07
C GLY A 230 6.79 29.49 33.77
N VAL A 231 7.69 30.39 33.39
CA VAL A 231 7.58 31.20 32.16
C VAL A 231 8.78 30.99 31.25
N GLU A 232 10.00 30.99 31.79
CA GLU A 232 11.26 30.92 31.04
C GLU A 232 12.10 29.71 31.46
N SER A 233 12.87 29.17 30.50
CA SER A 233 13.90 28.17 30.74
C SER A 233 15.29 28.78 30.60
N PHE A 234 16.12 28.58 31.60
CA PHE A 234 17.51 29.02 31.63
C PHE A 234 18.42 27.85 31.36
N VAL A 235 19.20 27.90 30.29
CA VAL A 235 20.12 26.83 29.85
C VAL A 235 21.57 27.32 29.92
N ASN A 236 22.47 26.46 30.31
CA ASN A 236 23.95 26.47 30.28
C ASN A 236 24.71 27.76 30.55
N THR A 237 24.43 28.89 29.95
CA THR A 237 25.26 30.09 29.99
C THR A 237 24.50 31.36 30.39
N ASP A 238 23.20 31.21 30.56
CA ASP A 238 22.38 32.36 30.91
C ASP A 238 22.52 32.67 32.40
N GLY A 239 22.76 33.92 32.72
CA GLY A 239 22.74 34.38 34.12
C GLY A 239 21.36 34.16 34.71
N ILE A 240 21.29 33.48 35.86
CA ILE A 240 20.05 33.21 36.56
C ILE A 240 20.05 33.96 37.94
N SER A 241 18.93 34.57 38.29
CA SER A 241 18.79 35.17 39.60
C SER A 241 18.73 34.09 40.70
N LYS A 242 19.21 34.43 41.93
CA LYS A 242 19.15 33.52 43.07
C LYS A 242 17.72 32.98 43.29
N ASN A 243 16.73 33.87 43.20
CA ASN A 243 15.33 33.47 43.39
C ASN A 243 14.85 32.47 42.29
N ASN A 244 15.17 32.72 41.05
CA ASN A 244 14.84 31.81 39.97
C ASN A 244 15.52 30.45 40.15
N LEU A 245 16.77 30.41 40.57
CA LEU A 245 17.48 29.17 40.85
C LEU A 245 16.88 28.40 42.05
N LYS A 246 16.54 29.10 43.15
CA LYS A 246 15.97 28.47 44.35
C LYS A 246 14.61 27.87 44.12
N PHE A 247 13.74 28.58 43.39
CA PHE A 247 12.33 28.18 43.21
C PHE A 247 12.02 27.57 41.85
N GLY A 248 12.95 27.62 40.91
CA GLY A 248 12.82 27.00 39.60
C GLY A 248 12.80 25.48 39.67
N GLN A 249 12.29 24.90 38.63
CA GLN A 249 12.24 23.44 38.42
C GLN A 249 13.42 23.04 37.52
N ILE A 250 14.24 22.09 37.98
CA ILE A 250 15.27 21.48 37.13
C ILE A 250 14.60 20.54 36.15
N ARG A 251 14.79 20.80 34.88
CA ARG A 251 14.22 20.01 33.79
C ARG A 251 15.29 19.49 32.84
N GLY A 252 14.99 18.40 32.16
CA GLY A 252 15.72 17.99 30.98
C GLY A 252 14.98 18.50 29.75
N GLU A 253 15.69 19.19 28.88
CA GLU A 253 15.16 19.68 27.61
C GLU A 253 15.78 18.93 26.46
N LYS A 254 14.95 18.52 25.48
CA LYS A 254 15.45 17.95 24.26
C LYS A 254 16.14 19.00 23.39
N PRO A 255 17.10 18.62 22.54
CA PRO A 255 17.67 19.54 21.56
C PRO A 255 16.57 20.14 20.67
N PRO A 256 16.60 21.45 20.34
CA PRO A 256 15.56 22.09 19.51
C PRO A 256 15.34 21.41 18.13
N SER A 257 16.40 20.84 17.56
CA SER A 257 16.36 20.13 16.27
C SER A 257 15.76 18.73 16.36
N PHE A 258 15.48 18.23 17.57
CA PHE A 258 14.94 16.88 17.74
C PHE A 258 13.41 16.90 17.77
N LEU A 259 12.81 16.37 16.72
CA LEU A 259 11.37 16.54 16.42
C LEU A 259 10.43 15.63 17.22
N TYR A 260 10.98 14.62 17.92
CA TYR A 260 10.13 13.74 18.73
C TYR A 260 9.66 14.46 19.99
N ASP A 261 8.42 14.20 20.36
CA ASP A 261 7.84 14.69 21.61
C ASP A 261 8.02 13.63 22.70
N TYR A 262 8.90 13.92 23.64
CA TYR A 262 9.13 13.09 24.83
C TYR A 262 9.48 13.98 26.02
N ALA A 263 9.09 13.54 27.21
CA ALA A 263 9.40 14.23 28.43
C ALA A 263 10.65 13.66 29.11
N ILE A 264 11.55 14.51 29.53
CA ILE A 264 12.73 14.14 30.30
C ILE A 264 12.48 14.55 31.77
N ASN A 265 12.19 13.57 32.61
CA ASN A 265 11.89 13.79 34.00
C ASN A 265 13.16 13.66 34.85
N VAL A 266 13.49 14.72 35.58
CA VAL A 266 14.59 14.71 36.53
C VAL A 266 14.13 14.05 37.84
N LYS A 267 14.75 12.92 38.19
CA LYS A 267 14.48 12.18 39.44
C LYS A 267 15.42 12.60 40.58
N ARG A 268 16.63 13.00 40.24
CA ARG A 268 17.69 13.38 41.13
C ARG A 268 18.67 14.26 40.38
N PHE A 269 19.26 15.20 41.05
CA PHE A 269 20.36 16.03 40.51
C PHE A 269 21.36 16.41 41.58
N GLN A 270 22.56 16.76 41.13
CA GLN A 270 23.57 17.35 41.96
C GLN A 270 23.73 18.84 41.62
N ILE A 271 23.89 19.66 42.60
CA ILE A 271 24.16 21.09 42.43
C ILE A 271 25.44 21.45 43.15
N LYS A 272 26.30 22.21 42.49
CA LYS A 272 27.50 22.82 43.08
C LYS A 272 27.46 24.32 42.82
N VAL A 273 27.51 25.11 43.89
CA VAL A 273 27.53 26.58 43.86
C VAL A 273 28.94 27.04 44.17
N GLY A 274 29.66 27.61 43.21
CA GLY A 274 31.02 28.08 43.37
C GLY A 274 31.95 27.05 44.03
N ASN A 275 32.56 27.47 45.15
CA ASN A 275 33.48 26.62 45.92
C ASN A 275 32.78 25.80 47.04
N PHE A 276 31.46 25.91 47.20
CA PHE A 276 30.74 25.09 48.18
C PHE A 276 30.72 23.62 47.82
N ASN A 277 30.40 22.78 48.77
CA ASN A 277 30.28 21.34 48.56
C ASN A 277 29.16 21.02 47.59
N THR A 278 29.34 19.97 46.79
CA THR A 278 28.27 19.44 45.95
C THR A 278 27.12 18.92 46.80
N ARG A 279 25.92 19.32 46.49
CA ARG A 279 24.69 18.86 47.16
C ARG A 279 23.95 17.93 46.26
N ASP A 280 23.49 16.82 46.82
CA ASP A 280 22.70 15.81 46.14
C ASP A 280 21.22 16.01 46.51
N ILE A 281 20.36 16.11 45.50
CA ILE A 281 18.96 16.47 45.69
C ILE A 281 18.09 15.44 45.00
N VAL A 282 17.17 14.84 45.75
CA VAL A 282 16.14 13.96 45.22
C VAL A 282 14.93 14.80 44.80
N GLY A 283 14.46 14.57 43.60
CA GLY A 283 13.42 15.39 42.96
C GLY A 283 13.98 16.35 41.93
N ASP A 284 13.21 17.37 41.58
CA ASP A 284 13.48 18.32 40.53
C ASP A 284 13.54 19.77 40.99
N ARG A 285 13.65 20.05 42.34
CA ARG A 285 13.64 21.39 42.89
C ARG A 285 14.72 21.58 43.92
N VAL A 286 15.43 22.72 43.85
CA VAL A 286 16.50 23.07 44.77
C VAL A 286 15.96 23.37 46.17
N ASN A 287 14.77 23.96 46.28
CA ASN A 287 14.16 24.37 47.55
C ASN A 287 13.82 23.22 48.51
N THR A 288 13.95 22.00 48.08
CA THR A 288 13.81 20.82 48.96
C THR A 288 15.06 20.55 49.81
N ASN A 289 16.18 21.24 49.54
CA ASN A 289 17.45 21.05 50.25
C ASN A 289 17.91 22.35 50.92
N ALA A 290 17.80 22.42 52.23
CA ALA A 290 18.15 23.61 53.01
C ALA A 290 19.62 24.04 52.88
N SER A 291 20.54 23.07 52.76
CA SER A 291 21.98 23.38 52.59
C SER A 291 22.26 24.00 51.23
N ALA A 292 21.60 23.51 50.15
CA ALA A 292 21.71 24.10 48.80
C ALA A 292 21.16 25.53 48.77
N LEU A 293 20.04 25.80 49.47
CA LEU A 293 19.51 27.16 49.62
C LEU A 293 20.49 28.08 50.31
N ALA A 294 21.10 27.64 51.43
CA ALA A 294 22.10 28.43 52.16
C ALA A 294 23.35 28.75 51.31
N ASP A 295 23.83 27.75 50.52
CA ASP A 295 24.97 27.94 49.61
C ASP A 295 24.63 28.97 48.50
N ILE A 296 23.41 28.98 47.97
CA ILE A 296 22.94 29.96 46.96
C ILE A 296 22.84 31.37 47.60
N ASP A 297 22.31 31.47 48.82
CA ASP A 297 22.18 32.75 49.50
C ASP A 297 23.54 33.39 49.83
N ALA A 298 24.50 32.56 50.22
CA ALA A 298 25.88 33.01 50.53
C ALA A 298 26.73 33.34 49.28
N ALA A 299 26.32 32.85 48.09
CA ALA A 299 27.06 33.09 46.85
C ALA A 299 27.06 34.58 46.44
N SER A 300 28.16 35.09 45.91
CA SER A 300 28.23 36.41 45.31
C SER A 300 27.68 36.46 43.91
N SER A 301 27.34 37.64 43.40
CA SER A 301 27.00 37.83 41.99
C SER A 301 28.13 37.34 41.08
N GLY A 302 27.81 36.64 40.01
CA GLY A 302 28.81 36.07 39.10
C GLY A 302 29.34 34.68 39.52
N THR A 303 28.88 34.14 40.67
CA THR A 303 29.26 32.78 41.09
C THR A 303 28.72 31.75 40.09
N SER A 304 29.62 30.87 39.65
CA SER A 304 29.24 29.75 38.76
C SER A 304 28.41 28.71 39.51
N VAL A 305 27.35 28.22 38.87
CA VAL A 305 26.52 27.12 39.38
C VAL A 305 26.54 25.98 38.36
N VAL A 306 26.91 24.81 38.84
CA VAL A 306 26.91 23.58 38.01
C VAL A 306 25.87 22.64 38.52
N THR A 307 25.02 22.17 37.61
CA THR A 307 24.03 21.10 37.88
C THR A 307 24.30 19.91 37.04
N VAL A 308 24.29 18.72 37.64
CA VAL A 308 24.36 17.43 36.93
C VAL A 308 23.10 16.66 37.28
N SER A 309 22.27 16.41 36.28
CA SER A 309 20.98 15.77 36.48
C SER A 309 21.03 14.28 36.06
N TYR A 310 20.41 13.43 36.83
CA TYR A 310 20.15 12.04 36.50
C TYR A 310 18.71 11.94 36.00
N THR A 311 18.58 11.68 34.70
CA THR A 311 17.29 11.70 34.03
C THR A 311 16.89 10.30 33.58
N HIS A 312 15.60 10.00 33.64
CA HIS A 312 14.99 8.86 32.93
C HIS A 312 14.13 9.38 31.77
N LEU A 313 14.35 8.83 30.59
CA LEU A 313 13.42 8.98 29.45
C LEU A 313 12.10 8.32 29.82
N THR A 314 11.04 9.11 29.90
CA THR A 314 9.67 8.58 30.00
C THR A 314 8.97 8.85 28.69
N LEU A 315 8.58 7.78 28.00
CA LEU A 315 7.63 7.88 26.90
C LEU A 315 6.32 8.49 27.41
N PRO A 316 5.66 9.36 26.65
CA PRO A 316 4.33 9.82 27.01
C PRO A 316 3.37 8.62 27.01
N THR A 317 3.13 8.06 28.19
CA THR A 317 2.06 7.08 28.38
C THR A 317 0.75 7.85 28.40
N LYS A 318 0.12 8.02 27.23
CA LYS A 318 -1.30 8.33 27.22
C LYS A 318 -2.03 7.08 27.71
N ARG A 319 -2.56 7.14 28.94
CA ARG A 319 -3.59 6.21 29.41
C ARG A 319 -4.75 6.33 28.41
N ILE A 320 -5.14 5.19 27.85
CA ILE A 320 -6.43 5.03 27.18
C ILE A 320 -7.46 5.07 28.32
N VAL A 321 -8.34 6.06 28.28
CA VAL A 321 -9.60 6.08 29.03
C VAL A 321 -10.67 5.50 28.15
#